data_833283f6dd506f0f171ef09906483fef
#
_entry.id   833283f6dd506f0f171ef09906483fef
#
_cell.length_a   1.000
_cell.length_b   1.000
_cell.length_c   1.000
_cell.angle_alpha   90.00
_cell.angle_beta   90.00
_cell.angle_gamma   90.00
#
_symmetry.space_group_name_H-M   'P 1'
#
loop_
_entity.id
_entity.type
_entity.pdbx_description
1 polymer ?
#
loop_
_entity_poly.entity_id
_entity_poly.type
_entity_poly.pdbx_seq_one_letter_code
_entity_poly.pdbx_strand_id
1 'polypeptide(L)'
;MNVISAIKAYIVKMTSESEPGMKILLMDKETTSVISMVYGQSEIQQKEVFLLERIDSPNFANSTGLRYLKCLVFVRPTQQNITALCNELRNPKYGAYYIYFSNIIAKADIKILAEHDEHEVVKEVQELYMDYLAVNPHLFSIGLSTCFLNLNWNPSALQRTVQGIISVLLSLKKCPVIRYQANSNVCKDLGTRIDEIISKESSLFAFSQSNNSLLLILDRRDDPITPLLNQWTYQAMVHELLTINNNRVNLSDINGIPKELSEVVLSVEQDTFYAKNIFMNYGEIGTNIKELMDQFQAKAKSHQKIESIADMKSFVESYPQFKKLSGNVTKHVTVVGELNTMVNKFNLLDMSEVEQELASQNNDHYSHLQSVKKLLNNEKIRDIDATKLVMLYALRYQNHNNNDLTGLIDLLKRRGITARFLKNIVNIIEYAGSHARQSDLFNVENAVKITKRFIKGLSGVDNVYTQHKPLLHETLEDLVKGRLRDHLYPYLGGHGSGRQQDIIVFIVGGATYEESLTVHSINRNNPNFNILLGGTTVHNSASFLQEVDQATKNVPRKHTRTIRNIQFD
;
A
#
# COMPACT_ATOMS: atom_id res chain seq x y z
N MET A 1 -11.89 10.61 -7.29
CA MET A 1 -10.54 10.23 -7.82
C MET A 1 -10.41 8.72 -7.76
N ASN A 2 -10.01 8.07 -8.85
CA ASN A 2 -9.80 6.62 -8.89
C ASN A 2 -8.49 6.36 -9.65
N VAL A 3 -7.47 5.91 -8.93
CA VAL A 3 -6.12 5.70 -9.48
C VAL A 3 -6.06 4.51 -10.44
N ILE A 4 -6.87 3.48 -10.23
CA ILE A 4 -6.94 2.33 -11.15
C ILE A 4 -7.51 2.77 -12.50
N SER A 5 -8.62 3.53 -12.49
CA SER A 5 -9.23 4.05 -13.71
C SER A 5 -8.29 5.00 -14.48
N ALA A 6 -7.49 5.81 -13.76
CA ALA A 6 -6.51 6.70 -14.37
C ALA A 6 -5.42 5.91 -15.12
N ILE A 7 -4.85 4.89 -14.49
CA ILE A 7 -3.85 4.02 -15.14
C ILE A 7 -4.47 3.26 -16.33
N LYS A 8 -5.68 2.72 -16.17
CA LYS A 8 -6.38 2.02 -17.27
C LYS A 8 -6.57 2.91 -18.49
N ALA A 9 -6.94 4.19 -18.28
CA ALA A 9 -7.12 5.15 -19.37
C ALA A 9 -5.82 5.37 -20.17
N TYR A 10 -4.68 5.49 -19.49
CA TYR A 10 -3.38 5.61 -20.15
C TYR A 10 -2.96 4.33 -20.89
N ILE A 11 -3.23 3.14 -20.31
CA ILE A 11 -2.92 1.88 -21.00
C ILE A 11 -3.78 1.70 -22.24
N VAL A 12 -5.06 2.09 -22.19
CA VAL A 12 -5.92 2.12 -23.38
C VAL A 12 -5.34 3.07 -24.42
N LYS A 13 -4.95 4.28 -24.03
CA LYS A 13 -4.32 5.26 -24.92
C LYS A 13 -3.07 4.66 -25.56
N MET A 14 -2.12 4.16 -24.79
CA MET A 14 -0.87 3.56 -25.25
C MET A 14 -1.08 2.43 -26.27
N THR A 15 -2.10 1.58 -26.05
CA THR A 15 -2.35 0.42 -26.92
C THR A 15 -3.19 0.74 -28.15
N SER A 16 -3.99 1.82 -28.12
CA SER A 16 -4.90 2.22 -29.22
C SER A 16 -4.30 3.27 -30.18
N GLU A 17 -3.37 4.11 -29.73
CA GLU A 17 -2.73 5.12 -30.57
C GLU A 17 -1.67 4.53 -31.52
N SER A 18 -1.08 3.39 -31.18
CA SER A 18 -0.25 2.65 -32.12
C SER A 18 -1.11 2.04 -33.22
N GLU A 19 -0.58 1.99 -34.44
CA GLU A 19 -1.26 1.35 -35.57
C GLU A 19 -1.74 -0.10 -35.25
N PRO A 20 -2.86 -0.59 -35.85
CA PRO A 20 -3.33 -1.95 -35.65
C PRO A 20 -2.27 -3.02 -35.95
N GLY A 21 -2.37 -4.17 -35.31
CA GLY A 21 -1.52 -5.34 -35.52
C GLY A 21 -0.81 -5.82 -34.26
N MET A 22 -0.08 -6.91 -34.41
CA MET A 22 0.63 -7.57 -33.31
C MET A 22 1.70 -6.66 -32.70
N LYS A 23 1.66 -6.52 -31.39
CA LYS A 23 2.54 -5.64 -30.61
C LYS A 23 3.28 -6.42 -29.53
N ILE A 24 4.45 -5.91 -29.21
CA ILE A 24 5.23 -6.31 -28.03
C ILE A 24 5.19 -5.15 -27.06
N LEU A 25 5.07 -5.44 -25.77
CA LEU A 25 5.20 -4.45 -24.71
C LEU A 25 6.52 -4.67 -23.96
N LEU A 26 7.46 -3.76 -24.18
CA LEU A 26 8.78 -3.72 -23.56
C LEU A 26 8.77 -2.80 -22.37
N MET A 27 9.04 -3.32 -21.18
CA MET A 27 8.92 -2.61 -19.89
C MET A 27 10.23 -2.71 -19.10
N ASP A 28 10.34 -1.93 -18.04
CA ASP A 28 11.27 -2.17 -16.94
C ASP A 28 10.57 -2.89 -15.76
N LYS A 29 11.32 -3.18 -14.71
CA LYS A 29 10.79 -3.87 -13.51
C LYS A 29 9.65 -3.09 -12.85
N GLU A 30 9.79 -1.78 -12.71
CA GLU A 30 8.81 -0.92 -12.04
C GLU A 30 7.54 -0.78 -12.88
N THR A 31 7.65 -0.51 -14.17
CA THR A 31 6.49 -0.36 -15.06
C THR A 31 5.77 -1.68 -15.29
N THR A 32 6.47 -2.81 -15.27
CA THR A 32 5.84 -4.15 -15.21
C THR A 32 4.93 -4.27 -14.00
N SER A 33 5.39 -3.82 -12.83
CA SER A 33 4.57 -3.82 -11.62
C SER A 33 3.33 -2.93 -11.77
N VAL A 34 3.46 -1.73 -12.33
CA VAL A 34 2.34 -0.80 -12.58
C VAL A 34 1.25 -1.47 -13.45
N ILE A 35 1.64 -2.07 -14.57
CA ILE A 35 0.70 -2.75 -15.47
C ILE A 35 0.03 -3.93 -14.78
N SER A 36 0.81 -4.77 -14.07
CA SER A 36 0.30 -6.00 -13.43
C SER A 36 -0.67 -5.74 -12.29
N MET A 37 -0.66 -4.54 -11.70
CA MET A 37 -1.64 -4.13 -10.68
C MET A 37 -3.06 -3.98 -11.25
N VAL A 38 -3.20 -3.58 -12.50
CA VAL A 38 -4.49 -3.17 -13.09
C VAL A 38 -4.97 -4.07 -14.22
N TYR A 39 -4.06 -4.78 -14.90
CA TYR A 39 -4.38 -5.70 -16.00
C TYR A 39 -3.82 -7.09 -15.79
N GLY A 40 -4.64 -8.12 -16.09
CA GLY A 40 -4.17 -9.49 -16.25
C GLY A 40 -3.58 -9.73 -17.64
N GLN A 41 -2.80 -10.77 -17.78
CA GLN A 41 -2.15 -11.12 -19.06
C GLN A 41 -3.16 -11.29 -20.22
N SER A 42 -4.29 -11.96 -19.96
CA SER A 42 -5.34 -12.16 -20.98
C SER A 42 -6.01 -10.85 -21.41
N GLU A 43 -6.14 -9.88 -20.51
CA GLU A 43 -6.71 -8.56 -20.82
C GLU A 43 -5.76 -7.72 -21.67
N ILE A 44 -4.45 -7.81 -21.43
CA ILE A 44 -3.42 -7.16 -22.25
C ILE A 44 -3.36 -7.80 -23.64
N GLN A 45 -3.49 -9.12 -23.74
CA GLN A 45 -3.54 -9.83 -25.03
C GLN A 45 -4.73 -9.40 -25.89
N GLN A 46 -5.89 -9.12 -25.28
CA GLN A 46 -7.06 -8.57 -26.00
C GLN A 46 -6.80 -7.19 -26.63
N LYS A 47 -5.71 -6.51 -26.23
CA LYS A 47 -5.25 -5.24 -26.79
C LYS A 47 -4.18 -5.42 -27.86
N GLU A 48 -4.13 -6.59 -28.48
CA GLU A 48 -3.15 -6.99 -29.50
C GLU A 48 -1.68 -7.02 -29.01
N VAL A 49 -1.46 -7.05 -27.69
CA VAL A 49 -0.13 -7.21 -27.08
C VAL A 49 0.08 -8.71 -26.79
N PHE A 50 0.91 -9.36 -27.58
CA PHE A 50 1.11 -10.81 -27.52
C PHE A 50 2.35 -11.22 -26.73
N LEU A 51 3.35 -10.36 -26.64
CA LEU A 51 4.59 -10.61 -25.91
C LEU A 51 4.87 -9.48 -24.92
N LEU A 52 5.24 -9.87 -23.71
CA LEU A 52 5.68 -8.97 -22.64
C LEU A 52 7.16 -9.25 -22.37
N GLU A 53 7.99 -8.23 -22.53
CA GLU A 53 9.43 -8.32 -22.30
C GLU A 53 9.92 -7.25 -21.34
N ARG A 54 11.09 -7.48 -20.75
CA ARG A 54 11.74 -6.53 -19.86
C ARG A 54 13.10 -6.11 -20.41
N ILE A 55 13.28 -4.80 -20.60
CA ILE A 55 14.51 -4.20 -21.14
C ILE A 55 15.72 -4.44 -20.21
N ASP A 56 15.47 -4.55 -18.91
CA ASP A 56 16.47 -4.81 -17.87
C ASP A 56 16.73 -6.32 -17.63
N SER A 57 16.13 -7.19 -18.44
CA SER A 57 16.34 -8.64 -18.35
C SER A 57 17.52 -9.10 -19.17
N PRO A 58 18.40 -9.98 -18.64
CA PRO A 58 19.46 -10.61 -19.44
C PRO A 58 18.94 -11.39 -20.66
N ASN A 59 17.73 -11.95 -20.54
CA ASN A 59 17.10 -12.69 -21.65
C ASN A 59 16.78 -11.78 -22.84
N PHE A 60 16.37 -10.53 -22.57
CA PHE A 60 16.09 -9.56 -23.62
C PHE A 60 17.37 -9.22 -24.41
N ALA A 61 18.50 -9.02 -23.74
CA ALA A 61 19.76 -8.73 -24.42
C ALA A 61 20.13 -9.81 -25.45
N ASN A 62 19.82 -11.07 -25.17
CA ASN A 62 20.15 -12.23 -25.99
C ASN A 62 19.01 -12.69 -26.93
N SER A 63 17.85 -12.01 -26.92
CA SER A 63 16.71 -12.37 -27.76
C SER A 63 16.94 -12.03 -29.23
N THR A 64 16.42 -12.88 -30.13
CA THR A 64 16.42 -12.63 -31.57
C THR A 64 15.32 -11.61 -31.92
N GLY A 65 15.68 -10.64 -32.74
CA GLY A 65 14.75 -9.59 -33.15
C GLY A 65 13.62 -10.10 -34.06
N LEU A 66 12.45 -9.48 -33.93
CA LEU A 66 11.26 -9.73 -34.75
C LEU A 66 10.91 -8.43 -35.49
N ARG A 67 11.66 -8.12 -36.56
CA ARG A 67 11.59 -6.83 -37.29
C ARG A 67 10.23 -6.52 -37.94
N TYR A 68 9.32 -7.50 -38.02
CA TYR A 68 7.97 -7.29 -38.52
C TYR A 68 6.97 -6.86 -37.44
N LEU A 69 7.38 -6.85 -36.14
CA LEU A 69 6.52 -6.48 -35.02
C LEU A 69 6.76 -5.02 -34.59
N LYS A 70 5.75 -4.45 -34.01
CA LYS A 70 5.75 -3.12 -33.36
C LYS A 70 6.10 -3.29 -31.89
N CYS A 71 6.93 -2.41 -31.36
CA CYS A 71 7.31 -2.38 -29.95
C CYS A 71 6.72 -1.16 -29.25
N LEU A 72 5.83 -1.40 -28.29
CA LEU A 72 5.41 -0.41 -27.31
C LEU A 72 6.42 -0.46 -26.18
N VAL A 73 7.18 0.60 -25.99
CA VAL A 73 8.12 0.73 -24.88
C VAL A 73 7.45 1.53 -23.78
N PHE A 74 7.34 0.94 -22.58
CA PHE A 74 6.82 1.65 -21.42
C PHE A 74 7.81 1.52 -20.27
N VAL A 75 8.57 2.57 -20.00
CA VAL A 75 9.67 2.56 -19.02
C VAL A 75 9.70 3.85 -18.20
N ARG A 76 10.33 3.80 -17.04
CA ARG A 76 10.64 5.00 -16.26
C ARG A 76 11.76 5.79 -16.93
N PRO A 77 11.74 7.15 -16.89
CA PRO A 77 12.80 8.00 -17.42
C PRO A 77 14.03 8.01 -16.49
N THR A 78 14.66 6.86 -16.31
CA THR A 78 15.89 6.70 -15.52
C THR A 78 17.10 6.60 -16.45
N GLN A 79 18.27 7.02 -15.95
CA GLN A 79 19.50 6.96 -16.75
C GLN A 79 19.82 5.53 -17.23
N GLN A 80 19.49 4.52 -16.41
CA GLN A 80 19.65 3.11 -16.79
C GLN A 80 18.75 2.74 -17.98
N ASN A 81 17.50 3.14 -17.94
CA ASN A 81 16.55 2.86 -19.03
C ASN A 81 16.90 3.64 -20.30
N ILE A 82 17.33 4.90 -20.18
CA ILE A 82 17.80 5.69 -21.32
C ILE A 82 19.00 5.00 -21.99
N THR A 83 19.98 4.56 -21.20
CA THR A 83 21.15 3.83 -21.73
C THR A 83 20.74 2.52 -22.41
N ALA A 84 19.82 1.76 -21.80
CA ALA A 84 19.31 0.51 -22.39
C ALA A 84 18.55 0.75 -23.70
N LEU A 85 17.73 1.82 -23.77
CA LEU A 85 17.05 2.22 -25.00
C LEU A 85 18.02 2.69 -26.09
N CYS A 86 19.05 3.46 -25.76
CA CYS A 86 20.09 3.83 -26.71
C CYS A 86 20.77 2.60 -27.34
N ASN A 87 21.05 1.58 -26.55
CA ASN A 87 21.64 0.33 -27.05
C ASN A 87 20.66 -0.43 -27.95
N GLU A 88 19.37 -0.46 -27.60
CA GLU A 88 18.33 -1.10 -28.40
C GLU A 88 18.11 -0.36 -29.74
N LEU A 89 18.10 0.98 -29.75
CA LEU A 89 17.90 1.78 -30.96
C LEU A 89 19.09 1.70 -31.95
N ARG A 90 20.30 1.49 -31.46
CA ARG A 90 21.48 1.23 -32.32
C ARG A 90 21.38 -0.08 -33.10
N ASN A 91 20.79 -1.10 -32.49
CA ASN A 91 20.59 -2.43 -33.09
C ASN A 91 19.15 -2.90 -32.90
N PRO A 92 18.19 -2.26 -33.59
CA PRO A 92 16.77 -2.45 -33.30
C PRO A 92 16.31 -3.87 -33.60
N LYS A 93 15.64 -4.49 -32.63
CA LYS A 93 15.05 -5.83 -32.75
C LYS A 93 13.69 -5.80 -33.43
N TYR A 94 13.00 -4.64 -33.41
CA TYR A 94 11.64 -4.47 -33.91
C TYR A 94 11.58 -3.45 -35.05
N GLY A 95 10.51 -3.48 -35.84
CA GLY A 95 10.40 -2.62 -37.02
C GLY A 95 9.93 -1.20 -36.74
N ALA A 96 9.24 -0.99 -35.62
CA ALA A 96 8.78 0.33 -35.19
C ALA A 96 8.70 0.40 -33.67
N TYR A 97 9.09 1.53 -33.11
CA TYR A 97 9.07 1.80 -31.67
C TYR A 97 8.15 2.97 -31.34
N TYR A 98 7.25 2.74 -30.38
CA TYR A 98 6.40 3.75 -29.75
C TYR A 98 6.85 3.85 -28.30
N ILE A 99 7.50 4.93 -27.91
CA ILE A 99 8.16 5.07 -26.62
C ILE A 99 7.28 5.90 -25.69
N TYR A 100 6.93 5.32 -24.55
CA TYR A 100 6.13 5.95 -23.52
C TYR A 100 6.92 5.96 -22.22
N PHE A 101 7.12 7.15 -21.66
CA PHE A 101 7.74 7.32 -20.35
C PHE A 101 6.69 7.45 -19.27
N SER A 102 6.90 6.77 -18.14
CA SER A 102 5.95 6.77 -17.01
C SER A 102 5.91 8.09 -16.23
N ASN A 103 6.79 9.02 -16.54
CA ASN A 103 6.92 10.33 -15.89
C ASN A 103 7.55 11.35 -16.85
N ILE A 104 7.69 12.60 -16.38
CA ILE A 104 8.34 13.68 -17.11
C ILE A 104 9.77 13.29 -17.50
N ILE A 105 10.09 13.40 -18.78
CA ILE A 105 11.43 13.14 -19.32
C ILE A 105 12.19 14.45 -19.59
N ALA A 106 13.48 14.46 -19.32
CA ALA A 106 14.33 15.61 -19.63
C ALA A 106 14.54 15.77 -21.15
N LYS A 107 14.49 17.00 -21.64
CA LYS A 107 14.77 17.30 -23.08
C LYS A 107 16.14 16.81 -23.56
N ALA A 108 17.12 16.79 -22.65
CA ALA A 108 18.45 16.25 -22.95
C ALA A 108 18.41 14.76 -23.25
N ASP A 109 17.60 13.98 -22.50
CA ASP A 109 17.47 12.53 -22.69
C ASP A 109 16.75 12.22 -24.02
N ILE A 110 15.73 13.02 -24.39
CA ILE A 110 15.06 12.90 -25.71
C ILE A 110 16.07 13.11 -26.84
N LYS A 111 16.95 14.13 -26.72
CA LYS A 111 18.00 14.39 -27.70
C LYS A 111 18.98 13.23 -27.82
N ILE A 112 19.41 12.67 -26.70
CA ILE A 112 20.28 11.49 -26.65
C ILE A 112 19.64 10.30 -27.36
N LEU A 113 18.37 10.03 -27.13
CA LEU A 113 17.63 8.95 -27.81
C LEU A 113 17.56 9.19 -29.33
N ALA A 114 17.25 10.41 -29.75
CA ALA A 114 17.19 10.76 -31.17
C ALA A 114 18.57 10.60 -31.88
N GLU A 115 19.67 10.91 -31.21
CA GLU A 115 21.04 10.72 -31.74
C GLU A 115 21.39 9.22 -31.91
N HIS A 116 20.67 8.29 -31.22
CA HIS A 116 20.93 6.86 -31.29
C HIS A 116 19.94 6.11 -32.20
N ASP A 117 18.89 6.76 -32.71
CA ASP A 117 17.94 6.19 -33.67
C ASP A 117 18.44 6.33 -35.11
N GLU A 118 19.61 5.73 -35.42
CA GLU A 118 20.23 5.75 -36.75
C GLU A 118 19.37 5.06 -37.83
N HIS A 119 18.44 4.21 -37.41
CA HIS A 119 17.56 3.43 -38.30
C HIS A 119 16.17 4.07 -38.50
N GLU A 120 15.89 5.22 -37.87
CA GLU A 120 14.62 5.95 -37.94
C GLU A 120 13.39 5.08 -37.58
N VAL A 121 13.57 4.17 -36.61
CA VAL A 121 12.53 3.23 -36.19
C VAL A 121 11.58 3.79 -35.14
N VAL A 122 11.94 4.88 -34.47
CA VAL A 122 11.08 5.54 -33.47
C VAL A 122 9.99 6.34 -34.20
N LYS A 123 8.72 5.99 -33.92
CA LYS A 123 7.55 6.64 -34.51
C LYS A 123 6.95 7.70 -33.59
N GLU A 124 7.02 7.47 -32.28
CA GLU A 124 6.39 8.34 -31.29
C GLU A 124 7.16 8.30 -29.96
N VAL A 125 7.19 9.45 -29.26
CA VAL A 125 7.67 9.57 -27.89
C VAL A 125 6.66 10.38 -27.10
N GLN A 126 6.09 9.80 -26.04
CA GLN A 126 5.10 10.45 -25.17
C GLN A 126 5.41 10.23 -23.68
N GLU A 127 4.84 11.09 -22.84
CA GLU A 127 4.78 10.94 -21.39
C GLU A 127 3.38 10.44 -20.99
N LEU A 128 3.34 9.31 -20.26
CA LEU A 128 2.10 8.74 -19.69
C LEU A 128 2.31 8.61 -18.19
N TYR A 129 1.69 9.46 -17.42
CA TYR A 129 1.94 9.60 -15.98
C TYR A 129 1.38 8.44 -15.16
N MET A 130 2.10 7.32 -15.16
CA MET A 130 1.78 6.07 -14.48
C MET A 130 2.97 5.56 -13.65
N ASP A 131 3.59 6.43 -12.83
CA ASP A 131 4.79 6.11 -12.05
C ASP A 131 4.47 5.85 -10.57
N TYR A 132 3.40 5.06 -10.32
CA TYR A 132 2.93 4.63 -9.00
C TYR A 132 2.14 3.33 -9.09
N LEU A 133 1.96 2.64 -7.96
CA LEU A 133 1.18 1.40 -7.87
C LEU A 133 -0.25 1.72 -7.40
N ALA A 134 -1.24 1.45 -8.24
CA ALA A 134 -2.66 1.57 -7.88
C ALA A 134 -3.11 0.31 -7.13
N VAL A 135 -3.13 0.38 -5.80
CA VAL A 135 -3.43 -0.77 -4.93
C VAL A 135 -4.93 -1.02 -4.83
N ASN A 136 -5.70 0.02 -4.54
CA ASN A 136 -7.16 0.03 -4.54
C ASN A 136 -7.66 1.29 -5.28
N PRO A 137 -8.93 1.44 -5.60
CA PRO A 137 -9.44 2.65 -6.27
C PRO A 137 -9.05 3.96 -5.58
N HIS A 138 -8.95 3.96 -4.25
CA HIS A 138 -8.62 5.11 -3.41
C HIS A 138 -7.32 4.92 -2.61
N LEU A 139 -6.44 4.01 -3.03
CA LEU A 139 -5.15 3.77 -2.40
C LEU A 139 -4.06 3.57 -3.45
N PHE A 140 -2.97 4.34 -3.34
CA PHE A 140 -1.76 4.13 -4.14
C PHE A 140 -0.51 4.00 -3.27
N SER A 141 0.52 3.40 -3.83
CA SER A 141 1.84 3.24 -3.21
C SER A 141 2.95 3.67 -4.17
N ILE A 142 4.04 4.22 -3.63
CA ILE A 142 5.27 4.48 -4.42
C ILE A 142 6.11 3.20 -4.56
N GLY A 143 5.85 2.18 -3.74
CA GLY A 143 6.56 0.91 -3.79
C GLY A 143 7.96 0.94 -3.16
N LEU A 144 8.21 1.86 -2.22
CA LEU A 144 9.46 1.96 -1.47
C LEU A 144 9.36 1.13 -0.19
N SER A 145 10.25 0.16 0.00
CA SER A 145 10.28 -0.66 1.22
C SER A 145 10.68 0.15 2.45
N THR A 146 11.59 1.12 2.29
CA THR A 146 12.04 2.04 3.33
C THR A 146 12.30 3.42 2.73
N CYS A 147 12.03 4.48 3.47
CA CYS A 147 12.22 5.84 2.98
C CYS A 147 13.14 6.69 3.88
N PHE A 148 13.36 6.29 5.12
CA PHE A 148 14.19 7.05 6.06
C PHE A 148 15.61 6.50 6.19
N LEU A 149 16.54 7.42 6.44
CA LEU A 149 17.91 7.16 6.86
C LEU A 149 18.24 8.14 7.99
N ASN A 150 18.58 7.65 9.17
CA ASN A 150 18.89 8.47 10.36
C ASN A 150 17.75 9.49 10.68
N LEU A 151 16.51 9.04 10.62
CA LEU A 151 15.28 9.82 10.85
C LEU A 151 15.04 10.98 9.85
N ASN A 152 15.79 11.05 8.78
CA ASN A 152 15.63 11.99 7.66
C ASN A 152 15.34 11.23 6.37
N TRP A 153 15.04 11.97 5.31
CA TRP A 153 14.91 11.37 3.99
C TRP A 153 16.19 10.65 3.53
N ASN A 154 16.02 9.45 3.02
CA ASN A 154 16.99 8.92 2.07
C ASN A 154 16.83 9.73 0.76
N PRO A 155 17.90 10.36 0.24
CA PRO A 155 17.80 11.26 -0.93
C PRO A 155 17.16 10.61 -2.17
N SER A 156 17.48 9.34 -2.44
CA SER A 156 16.89 8.60 -3.56
C SER A 156 15.41 8.31 -3.34
N ALA A 157 15.01 8.00 -2.09
CA ALA A 157 13.62 7.77 -1.73
C ALA A 157 12.79 9.07 -1.83
N LEU A 158 13.35 10.22 -1.43
CA LEU A 158 12.71 11.52 -1.59
C LEU A 158 12.45 11.81 -3.08
N GLN A 159 13.48 11.69 -3.92
CA GLN A 159 13.34 11.91 -5.37
C GLN A 159 12.29 10.99 -5.99
N ARG A 160 12.32 9.70 -5.64
CA ARG A 160 11.34 8.72 -6.12
C ARG A 160 9.91 9.05 -5.67
N THR A 161 9.76 9.50 -4.43
CA THR A 161 8.46 9.89 -3.87
C THR A 161 7.90 11.13 -4.57
N VAL A 162 8.72 12.14 -4.79
CA VAL A 162 8.33 13.35 -5.54
C VAL A 162 7.86 12.97 -6.95
N GLN A 163 8.63 12.18 -7.69
CA GLN A 163 8.28 11.71 -9.03
C GLN A 163 6.93 10.97 -9.03
N GLY A 164 6.73 10.05 -8.07
CA GLY A 164 5.48 9.29 -7.98
C GLY A 164 4.27 10.18 -7.68
N ILE A 165 4.36 11.13 -6.75
CA ILE A 165 3.27 12.05 -6.43
C ILE A 165 2.95 12.96 -7.62
N ILE A 166 3.96 13.52 -8.30
CA ILE A 166 3.77 14.31 -9.53
C ILE A 166 3.02 13.49 -10.58
N SER A 167 3.39 12.24 -10.77
CA SER A 167 2.69 11.32 -11.69
C SER A 167 1.22 11.12 -11.30
N VAL A 168 0.92 10.93 -10.00
CA VAL A 168 -0.47 10.85 -9.50
C VAL A 168 -1.23 12.14 -9.80
N LEU A 169 -0.66 13.30 -9.51
CA LEU A 169 -1.29 14.60 -9.74
C LEU A 169 -1.61 14.81 -11.22
N LEU A 170 -0.66 14.54 -12.11
CA LEU A 170 -0.83 14.67 -13.56
C LEU A 170 -1.84 13.66 -14.10
N SER A 171 -1.82 12.40 -13.65
CA SER A 171 -2.78 11.37 -14.09
C SER A 171 -4.22 11.68 -13.68
N LEU A 172 -4.40 12.30 -12.53
CA LEU A 172 -5.70 12.71 -12.02
C LEU A 172 -6.09 14.13 -12.45
N LYS A 173 -5.21 14.85 -13.16
CA LYS A 173 -5.38 16.24 -13.59
C LYS A 173 -5.68 17.17 -12.41
N LYS A 174 -4.86 17.09 -11.36
CA LYS A 174 -4.98 17.89 -10.14
C LYS A 174 -3.75 18.77 -9.94
N CYS A 175 -4.00 20.04 -9.57
CA CYS A 175 -2.98 20.99 -9.13
C CYS A 175 -3.37 21.46 -7.72
N PRO A 176 -2.98 20.74 -6.66
CA PRO A 176 -3.48 20.95 -5.31
C PRO A 176 -2.79 22.11 -4.61
N VAL A 177 -3.50 22.74 -3.65
CA VAL A 177 -2.83 23.43 -2.55
C VAL A 177 -2.19 22.38 -1.63
N ILE A 178 -1.03 22.70 -1.07
CA ILE A 178 -0.26 21.75 -0.26
C ILE A 178 -0.34 22.14 1.20
N ARG A 179 -0.70 21.18 2.06
CA ARG A 179 -0.58 21.27 3.52
C ARG A 179 0.30 20.15 4.02
N TYR A 180 1.04 20.40 5.06
CA TYR A 180 1.95 19.42 5.64
C TYR A 180 1.92 19.45 7.16
N GLN A 181 2.31 18.37 7.80
CA GLN A 181 2.40 18.26 9.25
C GLN A 181 3.54 19.14 9.77
N ALA A 182 3.22 20.13 10.64
CA ALA A 182 4.12 21.22 11.03
C ALA A 182 5.40 20.77 11.76
N ASN A 183 5.30 19.74 12.62
CA ASN A 183 6.44 19.23 13.39
C ASN A 183 7.34 18.28 12.58
N SER A 184 7.05 18.05 11.28
CA SER A 184 7.80 17.12 10.42
C SER A 184 8.55 17.85 9.31
N ASN A 185 9.87 17.94 9.44
CA ASN A 185 10.72 18.48 8.38
C ASN A 185 10.64 17.63 7.10
N VAL A 186 10.50 16.31 7.23
CA VAL A 186 10.42 15.42 6.04
C VAL A 186 9.14 15.67 5.24
N CYS A 187 8.02 16.02 5.89
CA CYS A 187 6.79 16.43 5.21
C CYS A 187 6.94 17.78 4.53
N LYS A 188 7.60 18.73 5.18
CA LYS A 188 7.90 20.05 4.62
C LYS A 188 8.79 19.95 3.38
N ASP A 189 9.88 19.19 3.47
CA ASP A 189 10.83 19.00 2.37
C ASP A 189 10.14 18.39 1.14
N LEU A 190 9.31 17.36 1.36
CA LEU A 190 8.52 16.74 0.29
C LEU A 190 7.57 17.75 -0.35
N GLY A 191 6.81 18.49 0.46
CA GLY A 191 5.88 19.51 -0.03
C GLY A 191 6.58 20.59 -0.83
N THR A 192 7.72 21.08 -0.34
CA THR A 192 8.52 22.11 -1.04
C THR A 192 9.00 21.63 -2.41
N ARG A 193 9.51 20.39 -2.49
CA ARG A 193 9.95 19.82 -3.75
C ARG A 193 8.83 19.63 -4.77
N ILE A 194 7.65 19.23 -4.30
CA ILE A 194 6.47 19.11 -5.17
C ILE A 194 6.04 20.48 -5.70
N ASP A 195 6.00 21.49 -4.84
CA ASP A 195 5.63 22.87 -5.20
C ASP A 195 6.61 23.49 -6.21
N GLU A 196 7.91 23.25 -6.03
CA GLU A 196 8.95 23.66 -6.98
C GLU A 196 8.71 23.06 -8.38
N ILE A 197 8.34 21.77 -8.46
CA ILE A 197 8.07 21.13 -9.77
C ILE A 197 6.77 21.64 -10.38
N ILE A 198 5.70 21.80 -9.60
CA ILE A 198 4.42 22.36 -10.09
C ILE A 198 4.66 23.77 -10.66
N SER A 199 5.45 24.58 -9.96
CA SER A 199 5.76 25.94 -10.38
C SER A 199 6.62 25.97 -11.66
N LYS A 200 7.62 25.08 -11.75
CA LYS A 200 8.53 24.97 -12.91
C LYS A 200 7.83 24.44 -14.15
N GLU A 201 6.99 23.41 -13.99
CA GLU A 201 6.27 22.74 -15.07
C GLU A 201 4.79 23.21 -15.13
N SER A 202 4.56 24.50 -14.87
CA SER A 202 3.21 25.10 -14.74
C SER A 202 2.30 24.83 -15.94
N SER A 203 2.85 24.69 -17.14
CA SER A 203 2.09 24.33 -18.36
C SER A 203 1.46 22.94 -18.30
N LEU A 204 2.09 21.98 -17.62
CA LEU A 204 1.55 20.63 -17.43
C LEU A 204 0.40 20.62 -16.41
N PHE A 205 0.37 21.58 -15.48
CA PHE A 205 -0.63 21.71 -14.44
C PHE A 205 -1.74 22.72 -14.76
N ALA A 206 -1.73 23.31 -15.97
CA ALA A 206 -2.76 24.26 -16.44
C ALA A 206 -4.07 23.55 -16.82
N PHE A 207 -4.74 22.93 -15.85
CA PHE A 207 -6.01 22.24 -16.07
C PHE A 207 -7.17 23.24 -16.10
N SER A 208 -8.14 23.02 -16.99
CA SER A 208 -9.30 23.92 -17.22
C SER A 208 -10.37 23.89 -16.13
N GLN A 209 -10.30 22.93 -15.19
CA GLN A 209 -11.28 22.80 -14.10
C GLN A 209 -10.82 23.54 -12.86
N SER A 210 -11.78 24.10 -12.10
CA SER A 210 -11.52 24.82 -10.85
C SER A 210 -10.73 23.94 -9.87
N ASN A 211 -9.67 24.51 -9.32
CA ASN A 211 -8.65 23.81 -8.54
C ASN A 211 -9.06 23.68 -7.06
N ASN A 212 -10.08 22.84 -6.77
CA ASN A 212 -10.53 22.56 -5.41
C ASN A 212 -9.85 21.32 -4.82
N SER A 213 -8.55 21.13 -5.10
CA SER A 213 -7.80 19.98 -4.63
C SER A 213 -6.78 20.35 -3.55
N LEU A 214 -6.58 19.43 -2.62
CA LEU A 214 -5.63 19.51 -1.51
C LEU A 214 -4.70 18.31 -1.53
N LEU A 215 -3.41 18.53 -1.35
CA LEU A 215 -2.43 17.51 -0.96
C LEU A 215 -2.07 17.71 0.52
N LEU A 216 -2.44 16.75 1.36
CA LEU A 216 -2.10 16.72 2.78
C LEU A 216 -0.97 15.71 3.02
N ILE A 217 0.19 16.18 3.47
CA ILE A 217 1.37 15.35 3.71
C ILE A 217 1.52 15.09 5.21
N LEU A 218 1.49 13.81 5.58
CA LEU A 218 1.56 13.33 6.97
C LEU A 218 2.81 12.47 7.18
N ASP A 219 3.25 12.38 8.43
CA ASP A 219 4.41 11.60 8.86
C ASP A 219 3.96 10.36 9.63
N ARG A 220 4.39 9.17 9.22
CA ARG A 220 4.09 7.91 9.92
C ARG A 220 4.52 7.91 11.39
N ARG A 221 5.54 8.70 11.74
CA ARG A 221 6.02 8.82 13.12
C ARG A 221 5.01 9.43 14.08
N ASP A 222 3.99 10.11 13.57
CA ASP A 222 2.89 10.66 14.39
C ASP A 222 1.89 9.58 14.86
N ASP A 223 1.70 8.54 14.05
CA ASP A 223 0.90 7.35 14.40
C ASP A 223 1.70 6.05 14.21
N PRO A 224 2.60 5.71 15.12
CA PRO A 224 3.32 4.43 15.08
C PRO A 224 2.48 3.24 15.54
N ILE A 225 1.28 3.48 16.09
CA ILE A 225 0.43 2.45 16.70
C ILE A 225 -0.31 1.65 15.65
N THR A 226 -0.95 2.33 14.69
CA THR A 226 -1.75 1.68 13.65
C THR A 226 -1.02 0.54 12.93
N PRO A 227 0.25 0.66 12.47
CA PRO A 227 0.96 -0.44 11.81
C PRO A 227 1.46 -1.54 12.76
N LEU A 228 1.41 -1.35 14.09
CA LEU A 228 1.79 -2.38 15.07
C LEU A 228 0.62 -3.29 15.46
N LEU A 229 -0.62 -2.88 15.22
CA LEU A 229 -1.80 -3.65 15.60
C LEU A 229 -2.11 -4.75 14.60
N ASN A 230 -2.60 -5.88 15.08
CA ASN A 230 -3.22 -6.87 14.23
C ASN A 230 -4.52 -6.32 13.65
N GLN A 231 -4.70 -6.52 12.34
CA GLN A 231 -5.82 -5.98 11.57
C GLN A 231 -6.81 -7.11 11.27
N TRP A 232 -8.11 -6.81 11.30
CA TRP A 232 -9.16 -7.83 11.23
C TRP A 232 -10.08 -7.70 10.02
N THR A 233 -9.70 -6.89 9.01
CA THR A 233 -10.37 -6.89 7.70
C THR A 233 -9.64 -7.81 6.72
N TYR A 234 -10.35 -8.35 5.74
CA TYR A 234 -9.82 -9.41 4.88
C TYR A 234 -8.50 -9.05 4.20
N GLN A 235 -8.45 -7.92 3.49
CA GLN A 235 -7.22 -7.49 2.81
C GLN A 235 -6.07 -7.23 3.80
N ALA A 236 -6.37 -6.59 4.92
CA ALA A 236 -5.36 -6.29 5.92
C ALA A 236 -4.81 -7.55 6.61
N MET A 237 -5.67 -8.52 6.94
CA MET A 237 -5.25 -9.82 7.48
C MET A 237 -4.36 -10.59 6.52
N VAL A 238 -4.75 -10.65 5.23
CA VAL A 238 -3.92 -11.31 4.21
C VAL A 238 -2.54 -10.65 4.13
N HIS A 239 -2.49 -9.31 4.19
CA HIS A 239 -1.21 -8.60 4.15
C HIS A 239 -0.37 -8.80 5.40
N GLU A 240 -1.00 -8.80 6.58
CA GLU A 240 -0.31 -9.01 7.86
C GLU A 240 0.26 -10.43 7.99
N LEU A 241 -0.51 -11.45 7.61
CA LEU A 241 -0.17 -12.85 7.88
C LEU A 241 0.53 -13.55 6.71
N LEU A 242 0.16 -13.21 5.47
CA LEU A 242 0.65 -13.86 4.25
C LEU A 242 1.46 -12.94 3.33
N THR A 243 1.41 -11.65 3.56
CA THR A 243 2.06 -10.58 2.76
C THR A 243 1.57 -10.49 1.32
N ILE A 244 0.90 -9.38 1.00
CA ILE A 244 0.51 -9.06 -0.39
C ILE A 244 1.65 -8.25 -1.02
N ASN A 245 2.17 -8.74 -2.14
CA ASN A 245 3.17 -8.03 -2.95
C ASN A 245 2.67 -7.91 -4.40
N ASN A 246 2.42 -6.70 -4.87
CA ASN A 246 1.88 -6.44 -6.22
C ASN A 246 0.66 -7.32 -6.54
N ASN A 247 -0.35 -7.31 -5.67
CA ASN A 247 -1.56 -8.15 -5.74
C ASN A 247 -1.32 -9.66 -5.65
N ARG A 248 -0.11 -10.12 -5.36
CA ARG A 248 0.24 -11.53 -5.26
C ARG A 248 0.48 -11.94 -3.82
N VAL A 249 0.05 -13.14 -3.49
CA VAL A 249 0.31 -13.81 -2.22
C VAL A 249 1.00 -15.14 -2.53
N ASN A 250 2.17 -15.35 -1.95
CA ASN A 250 2.91 -16.59 -2.07
C ASN A 250 2.47 -17.56 -0.96
N LEU A 251 1.97 -18.73 -1.37
CA LEU A 251 1.54 -19.81 -0.49
C LEU A 251 2.43 -21.07 -0.63
N SER A 252 3.57 -20.98 -1.34
CA SER A 252 4.44 -22.13 -1.63
C SER A 252 5.01 -22.81 -0.40
N ASP A 253 5.21 -22.05 0.68
CA ASP A 253 5.80 -22.54 1.93
C ASP A 253 4.78 -23.20 2.86
N ILE A 254 3.49 -23.24 2.46
CA ILE A 254 2.41 -23.82 3.23
C ILE A 254 2.20 -25.29 2.80
N ASN A 255 2.33 -26.21 3.75
CA ASN A 255 2.17 -27.63 3.48
C ASN A 255 0.72 -27.97 3.08
N GLY A 256 0.58 -28.81 2.06
CA GLY A 256 -0.72 -29.32 1.61
C GLY A 256 -1.44 -28.46 0.58
N ILE A 257 -0.84 -27.34 0.14
CA ILE A 257 -1.41 -26.50 -0.91
C ILE A 257 -1.03 -27.05 -2.29
N PRO A 258 -2.01 -27.20 -3.23
CA PRO A 258 -1.74 -27.59 -4.61
C PRO A 258 -0.79 -26.60 -5.30
N LYS A 259 0.04 -27.10 -6.23
CA LYS A 259 1.00 -26.27 -7.00
C LYS A 259 0.33 -25.11 -7.74
N GLU A 260 -0.89 -25.29 -8.20
CA GLU A 260 -1.67 -24.28 -8.91
C GLU A 260 -2.06 -23.09 -8.00
N LEU A 261 -2.04 -23.29 -6.68
CA LEU A 261 -2.33 -22.29 -5.67
C LEU A 261 -1.09 -21.81 -4.90
N SER A 262 0.12 -22.23 -5.32
CA SER A 262 1.37 -21.79 -4.69
C SER A 262 1.56 -20.26 -4.75
N GLU A 263 0.99 -19.63 -5.75
CA GLU A 263 0.90 -18.18 -5.87
C GLU A 263 -0.52 -17.79 -6.30
N VAL A 264 -1.18 -16.94 -5.52
CA VAL A 264 -2.52 -16.45 -5.82
C VAL A 264 -2.52 -14.94 -6.09
N VAL A 265 -3.37 -14.50 -7.04
CA VAL A 265 -3.56 -13.08 -7.35
C VAL A 265 -4.85 -12.60 -6.70
N LEU A 266 -4.73 -11.55 -5.87
CA LEU A 266 -5.83 -10.86 -5.21
C LEU A 266 -5.95 -9.45 -5.78
N SER A 267 -6.74 -9.28 -6.81
CA SER A 267 -6.94 -8.01 -7.51
C SER A 267 -8.40 -7.56 -7.42
N VAL A 268 -8.63 -6.34 -6.98
CA VAL A 268 -9.97 -5.73 -6.91
C VAL A 268 -10.62 -5.57 -8.30
N GLU A 269 -9.83 -5.56 -9.36
CA GLU A 269 -10.31 -5.41 -10.74
C GLU A 269 -10.71 -6.75 -11.38
N GLN A 270 -10.01 -7.81 -11.04
CA GLN A 270 -10.17 -9.11 -11.70
C GLN A 270 -11.02 -10.09 -10.88
N ASP A 271 -11.15 -9.84 -9.58
CA ASP A 271 -11.80 -10.71 -8.62
C ASP A 271 -12.94 -9.99 -7.91
N THR A 272 -14.16 -10.27 -8.35
CA THR A 272 -15.38 -9.65 -7.83
C THR A 272 -15.68 -10.01 -6.38
N PHE A 273 -15.28 -11.21 -5.93
CA PHE A 273 -15.43 -11.60 -4.53
C PHE A 273 -14.45 -10.81 -3.67
N TYR A 274 -13.17 -10.75 -4.08
CA TYR A 274 -12.17 -9.96 -3.37
C TYR A 274 -12.57 -8.48 -3.28
N ALA A 275 -12.97 -7.86 -4.40
CA ALA A 275 -13.38 -6.46 -4.46
C ALA A 275 -14.51 -6.10 -3.47
N LYS A 276 -15.49 -7.02 -3.31
CA LYS A 276 -16.61 -6.82 -2.37
C LYS A 276 -16.22 -7.01 -0.91
N ASN A 277 -15.16 -7.77 -0.64
CA ASN A 277 -14.83 -8.26 0.69
C ASN A 277 -13.55 -7.67 1.30
N ILE A 278 -12.81 -6.81 0.59
CA ILE A 278 -11.52 -6.28 1.07
C ILE A 278 -11.61 -5.63 2.46
N PHE A 279 -12.73 -4.98 2.77
CA PHE A 279 -12.98 -4.27 4.02
C PHE A 279 -13.91 -5.04 4.99
N MET A 280 -14.31 -6.28 4.63
CA MET A 280 -15.15 -7.09 5.51
C MET A 280 -14.33 -7.66 6.66
N ASN A 281 -14.96 -7.69 7.85
CA ASN A 281 -14.34 -8.24 9.04
C ASN A 281 -14.19 -9.76 8.94
N TYR A 282 -13.22 -10.29 9.68
CA TYR A 282 -12.89 -11.72 9.72
C TYR A 282 -14.12 -12.62 9.98
N GLY A 283 -15.01 -12.25 10.90
CA GLY A 283 -16.23 -13.01 11.17
C GLY A 283 -17.22 -13.03 9.99
N GLU A 284 -17.31 -11.95 9.23
CA GLU A 284 -18.21 -11.83 8.07
C GLU A 284 -17.67 -12.60 6.86
N ILE A 285 -16.34 -12.67 6.69
CA ILE A 285 -15.70 -13.39 5.57
C ILE A 285 -16.09 -14.87 5.57
N GLY A 286 -16.16 -15.52 6.73
CA GLY A 286 -16.61 -16.92 6.83
C GLY A 286 -18.00 -17.13 6.25
N THR A 287 -18.93 -16.22 6.54
CA THR A 287 -20.30 -16.24 5.99
C THR A 287 -20.31 -16.01 4.49
N ASN A 288 -19.57 -15.01 4.01
CA ASN A 288 -19.50 -14.66 2.58
C ASN A 288 -18.85 -15.78 1.75
N ILE A 289 -17.87 -16.49 2.31
CA ILE A 289 -17.28 -17.67 1.66
C ILE A 289 -18.28 -18.82 1.57
N LYS A 290 -19.05 -19.05 2.62
CA LYS A 290 -20.13 -20.07 2.59
C LYS A 290 -21.13 -19.75 1.48
N GLU A 291 -21.59 -18.51 1.38
CA GLU A 291 -22.47 -18.08 0.29
C GLU A 291 -21.83 -18.29 -1.11
N LEU A 292 -20.53 -18.00 -1.25
CA LEU A 292 -19.80 -18.25 -2.50
C LEU A 292 -19.74 -19.74 -2.83
N MET A 293 -19.53 -20.61 -1.85
CA MET A 293 -19.55 -22.07 -2.02
C MET A 293 -20.94 -22.57 -2.40
N ASP A 294 -22.01 -22.06 -1.76
CA ASP A 294 -23.39 -22.44 -2.07
C ASP A 294 -23.76 -22.04 -3.51
N GLN A 295 -23.36 -20.85 -3.97
CA GLN A 295 -23.51 -20.41 -5.36
C GLN A 295 -22.77 -21.33 -6.34
N PHE A 296 -21.55 -21.74 -6.01
CA PHE A 296 -20.78 -22.69 -6.82
C PHE A 296 -21.47 -24.05 -6.90
N GLN A 297 -21.91 -24.59 -5.76
CA GLN A 297 -22.61 -25.89 -5.71
C GLN A 297 -23.91 -25.87 -6.51
N ALA A 298 -24.69 -24.80 -6.41
CA ALA A 298 -25.92 -24.64 -7.20
C ALA A 298 -25.65 -24.67 -8.71
N LYS A 299 -24.61 -23.93 -9.17
CA LYS A 299 -24.19 -23.95 -10.57
C LYS A 299 -23.61 -25.30 -10.99
N ALA A 300 -22.81 -25.94 -10.14
CA ALA A 300 -22.27 -27.27 -10.43
C ALA A 300 -23.39 -28.32 -10.63
N LYS A 301 -24.43 -28.30 -9.77
CA LYS A 301 -25.61 -29.17 -9.93
C LYS A 301 -26.38 -28.90 -11.22
N SER A 302 -26.54 -27.65 -11.64
CA SER A 302 -27.19 -27.31 -12.90
C SER A 302 -26.40 -27.81 -14.12
N HIS A 303 -25.08 -27.81 -14.04
CA HIS A 303 -24.20 -28.32 -15.10
C HIS A 303 -24.15 -29.87 -15.19
N GLN A 304 -24.57 -30.59 -14.15
CA GLN A 304 -24.66 -32.07 -14.18
C GLN A 304 -25.94 -32.58 -14.88
N LYS A 305 -26.95 -31.74 -15.08
CA LYS A 305 -28.22 -32.08 -15.76
C LYS A 305 -28.17 -31.61 -17.21
N ILE A 306 -27.37 -32.25 -18.04
CA ILE A 306 -27.31 -31.98 -19.49
C ILE A 306 -28.12 -33.09 -20.16
N GLU A 307 -29.37 -32.79 -20.51
CA GLU A 307 -30.29 -33.77 -21.12
C GLU A 307 -30.57 -33.45 -22.61
N SER A 308 -30.19 -32.27 -23.09
CA SER A 308 -30.46 -31.82 -24.45
C SER A 308 -29.27 -31.15 -25.13
N ILE A 309 -29.30 -31.06 -26.49
CA ILE A 309 -28.30 -30.31 -27.28
C ILE A 309 -28.31 -28.81 -26.90
N ALA A 310 -29.46 -28.26 -26.52
CA ALA A 310 -29.59 -26.90 -26.05
C ALA A 310 -28.87 -26.67 -24.72
N ASP A 311 -28.97 -27.64 -23.80
CA ASP A 311 -28.24 -27.62 -22.51
C ASP A 311 -26.74 -27.70 -22.75
N MET A 312 -26.30 -28.54 -23.68
CA MET A 312 -24.88 -28.71 -24.05
C MET A 312 -24.31 -27.39 -24.61
N LYS A 313 -25.06 -26.68 -25.47
CA LYS A 313 -24.68 -25.38 -26.00
C LYS A 313 -24.58 -24.34 -24.88
N SER A 314 -25.58 -24.26 -24.02
CA SER A 314 -25.61 -23.36 -22.85
C SER A 314 -24.46 -23.65 -21.89
N PHE A 315 -24.12 -24.92 -21.67
CA PHE A 315 -22.96 -25.36 -20.89
C PHE A 315 -21.65 -24.82 -21.48
N VAL A 316 -21.42 -25.02 -22.77
CA VAL A 316 -20.20 -24.55 -23.43
C VAL A 316 -20.06 -23.04 -23.35
N GLU A 317 -21.15 -22.31 -23.53
CA GLU A 317 -21.17 -20.84 -23.42
C GLU A 317 -20.91 -20.35 -21.97
N SER A 318 -21.41 -21.05 -20.96
CA SER A 318 -21.27 -20.69 -19.55
C SER A 318 -19.98 -21.26 -18.89
N TYR A 319 -19.32 -22.23 -19.54
CA TYR A 319 -18.15 -22.92 -18.98
C TYR A 319 -16.99 -21.99 -18.54
N PRO A 320 -16.60 -20.96 -19.30
CA PRO A 320 -15.55 -20.04 -18.86
C PRO A 320 -15.90 -19.33 -17.54
N GLN A 321 -17.17 -18.93 -17.37
CA GLN A 321 -17.64 -18.28 -16.13
C GLN A 321 -17.66 -19.27 -14.96
N PHE A 322 -18.08 -20.52 -15.21
CA PHE A 322 -18.05 -21.59 -14.20
C PHE A 322 -16.62 -21.89 -13.76
N LYS A 323 -15.67 -22.01 -14.70
CA LYS A 323 -14.25 -22.23 -14.41
C LYS A 323 -13.65 -21.06 -13.60
N LYS A 324 -14.00 -19.82 -13.93
CA LYS A 324 -13.59 -18.62 -13.17
C LYS A 324 -14.15 -18.64 -11.75
N LEU A 325 -15.43 -18.99 -11.58
CA LEU A 325 -16.05 -19.11 -10.27
C LEU A 325 -15.40 -20.21 -9.43
N SER A 326 -15.16 -21.40 -10.01
CA SER A 326 -14.43 -22.49 -9.36
C SER A 326 -13.05 -22.06 -8.88
N GLY A 327 -12.28 -21.37 -9.72
CA GLY A 327 -10.97 -20.85 -9.36
C GLY A 327 -11.04 -19.84 -8.21
N ASN A 328 -12.04 -18.94 -8.21
CA ASN A 328 -12.24 -17.99 -7.13
C ASN A 328 -12.63 -18.67 -5.81
N VAL A 329 -13.55 -19.65 -5.85
CA VAL A 329 -13.93 -20.43 -4.65
C VAL A 329 -12.69 -21.09 -4.06
N THR A 330 -11.96 -21.84 -4.85
CA THR A 330 -10.78 -22.59 -4.38
C THR A 330 -9.73 -21.64 -3.79
N LYS A 331 -9.45 -20.54 -4.47
CA LYS A 331 -8.50 -19.53 -4.02
C LYS A 331 -8.88 -18.95 -2.65
N HIS A 332 -10.10 -18.44 -2.51
CA HIS A 332 -10.51 -17.77 -1.27
C HIS A 332 -10.73 -18.74 -0.11
N VAL A 333 -11.23 -19.95 -0.37
CA VAL A 333 -11.32 -21.02 0.65
C VAL A 333 -9.93 -21.36 1.18
N THR A 334 -8.92 -21.48 0.29
CA THR A 334 -7.54 -21.76 0.69
C THR A 334 -6.95 -20.62 1.50
N VAL A 335 -7.06 -19.37 1.03
CA VAL A 335 -6.51 -18.21 1.73
C VAL A 335 -7.14 -18.05 3.11
N VAL A 336 -8.48 -18.08 3.21
CA VAL A 336 -9.17 -17.91 4.51
C VAL A 336 -8.95 -19.11 5.43
N GLY A 337 -8.86 -20.32 4.88
CA GLY A 337 -8.47 -21.51 5.63
C GLY A 337 -7.11 -21.35 6.31
N GLU A 338 -6.13 -20.81 5.59
CA GLU A 338 -4.80 -20.54 6.14
C GLU A 338 -4.82 -19.41 7.18
N LEU A 339 -5.54 -18.31 6.91
CA LEU A 339 -5.73 -17.24 7.92
C LEU A 339 -6.31 -17.81 9.22
N ASN A 340 -7.34 -18.67 9.13
CA ASN A 340 -7.94 -19.32 10.30
C ASN A 340 -6.96 -20.22 11.05
N THR A 341 -6.14 -20.98 10.30
CA THR A 341 -5.08 -21.80 10.88
C THR A 341 -4.08 -20.95 11.67
N MET A 342 -3.62 -19.83 11.08
CA MET A 342 -2.67 -18.91 11.73
C MET A 342 -3.28 -18.21 12.95
N VAL A 343 -4.53 -17.76 12.89
CA VAL A 343 -5.24 -17.14 14.01
C VAL A 343 -5.27 -18.06 15.22
N ASN A 344 -5.62 -19.33 15.02
CA ASN A 344 -5.69 -20.32 16.10
C ASN A 344 -4.29 -20.78 16.59
N LYS A 345 -3.39 -21.03 15.66
CA LYS A 345 -2.03 -21.50 15.96
C LYS A 345 -1.24 -20.50 16.80
N PHE A 346 -1.36 -19.22 16.47
CA PHE A 346 -0.57 -18.14 17.10
C PHE A 346 -1.34 -17.35 18.15
N ASN A 347 -2.55 -17.81 18.51
CA ASN A 347 -3.39 -17.17 19.53
C ASN A 347 -3.63 -15.67 19.27
N LEU A 348 -3.89 -15.30 18.00
CA LEU A 348 -3.96 -13.91 17.57
C LEU A 348 -5.16 -13.14 18.16
N LEU A 349 -6.24 -13.82 18.57
CA LEU A 349 -7.39 -13.17 19.21
C LEU A 349 -7.02 -12.60 20.57
N ASP A 350 -6.45 -13.43 21.47
CA ASP A 350 -6.02 -12.96 22.79
C ASP A 350 -4.93 -11.89 22.67
N MET A 351 -4.04 -12.05 21.67
CA MET A 351 -3.01 -11.05 21.34
C MET A 351 -3.64 -9.72 20.99
N SER A 352 -4.63 -9.72 20.09
CA SER A 352 -5.29 -8.52 19.60
C SER A 352 -6.10 -7.82 20.70
N GLU A 353 -6.71 -8.57 21.63
CA GLU A 353 -7.41 -7.99 22.77
C GLU A 353 -6.48 -7.10 23.60
N VAL A 354 -5.29 -7.60 23.95
CA VAL A 354 -4.31 -6.81 24.72
C VAL A 354 -3.67 -5.69 23.90
N GLU A 355 -3.47 -5.88 22.59
CA GLU A 355 -3.06 -4.78 21.68
C GLU A 355 -4.09 -3.64 21.70
N GLN A 356 -5.38 -3.96 21.62
CA GLN A 356 -6.46 -2.95 21.63
C GLN A 356 -6.57 -2.27 23.01
N GLU A 357 -6.39 -3.00 24.10
CA GLU A 357 -6.32 -2.43 25.45
C GLU A 357 -5.19 -1.41 25.55
N LEU A 358 -3.98 -1.76 25.08
CA LEU A 358 -2.83 -0.84 25.07
C LEU A 358 -3.02 0.35 24.14
N ALA A 359 -3.72 0.21 23.04
CA ALA A 359 -3.88 1.26 22.04
C ALA A 359 -5.02 2.24 22.39
N SER A 360 -6.13 1.77 22.99
CA SER A 360 -7.37 2.54 23.07
C SER A 360 -8.00 2.63 24.46
N GLN A 361 -7.69 1.72 25.40
CA GLN A 361 -8.38 1.66 26.69
C GLN A 361 -7.62 2.38 27.81
N ASN A 362 -8.40 2.90 28.78
CA ASN A 362 -7.90 3.61 29.95
C ASN A 362 -7.75 2.72 31.18
N ASN A 363 -7.35 1.46 31.00
CA ASN A 363 -7.01 0.61 32.12
C ASN A 363 -5.75 1.12 32.84
N ASP A 364 -5.57 0.75 34.09
CA ASP A 364 -4.37 1.18 34.82
C ASP A 364 -3.11 0.48 34.30
N HIS A 365 -1.97 1.08 34.56
CA HIS A 365 -0.66 0.56 34.14
C HIS A 365 -0.39 -0.86 34.63
N TYR A 366 -0.77 -1.18 35.87
CA TYR A 366 -0.52 -2.49 36.47
C TYR A 366 -1.30 -3.59 35.72
N SER A 367 -2.58 -3.36 35.44
CA SER A 367 -3.41 -4.27 34.67
C SER A 367 -2.82 -4.57 33.30
N HIS A 368 -2.45 -3.51 32.55
CA HIS A 368 -1.81 -3.68 31.25
C HIS A 368 -0.48 -4.46 31.33
N LEU A 369 0.36 -4.15 32.32
CA LEU A 369 1.63 -4.86 32.52
C LEU A 369 1.41 -6.36 32.81
N GLN A 370 0.39 -6.73 33.60
CA GLN A 370 0.06 -8.12 33.88
C GLN A 370 -0.47 -8.84 32.63
N SER A 371 -1.37 -8.20 31.85
CA SER A 371 -1.87 -8.75 30.58
C SER A 371 -0.72 -9.01 29.59
N VAL A 372 0.20 -8.06 29.44
CA VAL A 372 1.39 -8.23 28.61
C VAL A 372 2.27 -9.40 29.10
N LYS A 373 2.61 -9.45 30.39
CA LYS A 373 3.42 -10.54 30.97
C LYS A 373 2.77 -11.92 30.79
N LYS A 374 1.45 -11.99 30.95
CA LYS A 374 0.69 -13.24 30.74
C LYS A 374 0.83 -13.74 29.31
N LEU A 375 0.68 -12.86 28.30
CA LEU A 375 0.82 -13.24 26.90
C LEU A 375 2.26 -13.60 26.53
N LEU A 376 3.26 -12.87 27.04
CA LEU A 376 4.67 -13.18 26.78
C LEU A 376 5.13 -14.53 27.32
N ASN A 377 4.43 -15.10 28.31
CA ASN A 377 4.68 -16.46 28.81
C ASN A 377 3.96 -17.54 27.98
N ASN A 378 3.15 -17.18 26.99
CA ASN A 378 2.49 -18.14 26.10
C ASN A 378 3.39 -18.48 24.92
N GLU A 379 3.82 -19.73 24.80
CA GLU A 379 4.72 -20.22 23.75
C GLU A 379 4.12 -20.14 22.34
N LYS A 380 2.79 -20.07 22.20
CA LYS A 380 2.11 -19.95 20.89
C LYS A 380 2.31 -18.58 20.22
N ILE A 381 2.61 -17.54 21.00
CA ILE A 381 2.81 -16.18 20.46
C ILE A 381 4.10 -16.14 19.63
N ARG A 382 4.04 -15.63 18.40
CA ARG A 382 5.22 -15.46 17.53
C ARG A 382 6.16 -14.40 18.09
N ASP A 383 7.43 -14.49 17.78
CA ASP A 383 8.45 -13.51 18.20
C ASP A 383 8.13 -12.09 17.75
N ILE A 384 7.61 -11.93 16.52
CA ILE A 384 7.18 -10.64 16.00
C ILE A 384 6.01 -10.06 16.81
N ASP A 385 5.03 -10.87 17.18
CA ASP A 385 3.85 -10.42 17.93
C ASP A 385 4.24 -10.06 19.38
N ALA A 386 5.08 -10.86 20.01
CA ALA A 386 5.65 -10.55 21.33
C ALA A 386 6.44 -9.22 21.31
N THR A 387 7.20 -8.99 20.25
CA THR A 387 7.96 -7.74 20.05
C THR A 387 7.03 -6.55 19.88
N LYS A 388 6.03 -6.65 19.02
CA LYS A 388 5.00 -5.60 18.79
C LYS A 388 4.31 -5.22 20.09
N LEU A 389 3.92 -6.20 20.87
CA LEU A 389 3.23 -5.97 22.15
C LEU A 389 4.09 -5.14 23.11
N VAL A 390 5.38 -5.48 23.23
CA VAL A 390 6.31 -4.71 24.06
C VAL A 390 6.61 -3.33 23.46
N MET A 391 6.61 -3.18 22.13
CA MET A 391 6.71 -1.86 21.48
C MET A 391 5.50 -0.97 21.77
N LEU A 392 4.29 -1.51 21.73
CA LEU A 392 3.06 -0.78 22.12
C LEU A 392 3.12 -0.34 23.58
N TYR A 393 3.52 -1.24 24.49
CA TYR A 393 3.74 -0.90 25.89
C TYR A 393 4.79 0.20 26.05
N ALA A 394 5.91 0.10 25.34
CA ALA A 394 6.98 1.08 25.38
C ALA A 394 6.53 2.47 24.92
N LEU A 395 5.75 2.57 23.85
CA LEU A 395 5.18 3.83 23.34
C LEU A 395 4.18 4.44 24.32
N ARG A 396 3.34 3.62 24.95
CA ARG A 396 2.32 4.09 25.89
C ARG A 396 2.93 4.55 27.20
N TYR A 397 3.86 3.79 27.76
CA TYR A 397 4.37 3.99 29.11
C TYR A 397 5.80 4.53 29.19
N GLN A 398 6.34 5.10 28.08
CA GLN A 398 7.71 5.62 28.01
C GLN A 398 8.05 6.63 29.12
N ASN A 399 7.06 7.44 29.56
CA ASN A 399 7.21 8.48 30.58
C ASN A 399 6.57 8.09 31.94
N HIS A 400 6.10 6.85 32.08
CA HIS A 400 5.45 6.41 33.32
C HIS A 400 6.48 6.04 34.40
N ASN A 401 6.28 6.50 35.64
CA ASN A 401 7.23 6.31 36.73
C ASN A 401 7.50 4.84 37.06
N ASN A 402 6.49 3.98 36.93
CA ASN A 402 6.57 2.52 37.20
C ASN A 402 6.77 1.70 35.92
N ASN A 403 7.35 2.29 34.88
CA ASN A 403 7.64 1.61 33.63
C ASN A 403 8.57 0.41 33.88
N ASP A 404 8.16 -0.81 33.48
CA ASP A 404 8.94 -2.05 33.61
C ASP A 404 9.41 -2.59 32.25
N LEU A 405 9.79 -1.69 31.34
CA LEU A 405 10.25 -2.07 30.00
C LEU A 405 11.49 -2.96 30.06
N THR A 406 12.39 -2.73 31.02
CA THR A 406 13.58 -3.56 31.23
C THR A 406 13.19 -5.01 31.59
N GLY A 407 12.25 -5.17 32.52
CA GLY A 407 11.75 -6.50 32.91
C GLY A 407 11.06 -7.23 31.74
N LEU A 408 10.33 -6.51 30.87
CA LEU A 408 9.73 -7.08 29.66
C LEU A 408 10.79 -7.51 28.64
N ILE A 409 11.83 -6.70 28.42
CA ILE A 409 12.94 -7.07 27.51
C ILE A 409 13.70 -8.31 28.05
N ASP A 410 13.91 -8.39 29.36
CA ASP A 410 14.57 -9.57 29.97
C ASP A 410 13.69 -10.82 29.86
N LEU A 411 12.36 -10.68 29.90
CA LEU A 411 11.44 -11.78 29.62
C LEU A 411 11.56 -12.26 28.17
N LEU A 412 11.63 -11.34 27.20
CA LEU A 412 11.83 -11.67 25.79
C LEU A 412 13.19 -12.31 25.52
N LYS A 413 14.27 -11.87 26.19
CA LYS A 413 15.59 -12.52 26.14
C LYS A 413 15.53 -13.97 26.64
N ARG A 414 14.87 -14.20 27.78
CA ARG A 414 14.66 -15.56 28.31
C ARG A 414 13.88 -16.46 27.38
N ARG A 415 12.97 -15.88 26.61
CA ARG A 415 12.22 -16.57 25.56
C ARG A 415 13.08 -16.91 24.33
N GLY A 416 14.29 -16.37 24.21
CA GLY A 416 15.20 -16.60 23.07
C GLY A 416 14.95 -15.68 21.86
N ILE A 417 14.23 -14.57 22.04
CA ILE A 417 13.97 -13.60 20.97
C ILE A 417 15.30 -12.96 20.53
N THR A 418 15.49 -12.89 19.22
CA THR A 418 16.76 -12.42 18.62
C THR A 418 17.05 -10.95 18.94
N ALA A 419 18.33 -10.58 19.02
CA ALA A 419 18.79 -9.22 19.28
C ALA A 419 18.20 -8.19 18.31
N ARG A 420 17.92 -8.55 17.06
CA ARG A 420 17.29 -7.66 16.07
C ARG A 420 15.90 -7.22 16.52
N PHE A 421 15.06 -8.13 16.97
CA PHE A 421 13.72 -7.80 17.46
C PHE A 421 13.79 -6.98 18.76
N LEU A 422 14.69 -7.32 19.67
CA LEU A 422 14.88 -6.57 20.92
C LEU A 422 15.34 -5.13 20.67
N LYS A 423 16.20 -4.90 19.68
CA LYS A 423 16.61 -3.55 19.26
C LYS A 423 15.44 -2.70 18.78
N ASN A 424 14.48 -3.30 18.07
CA ASN A 424 13.31 -2.58 17.56
C ASN A 424 12.44 -1.99 18.68
N ILE A 425 12.40 -2.62 19.88
CA ILE A 425 11.66 -2.10 21.03
C ILE A 425 12.25 -0.75 21.52
N VAL A 426 13.57 -0.60 21.46
CA VAL A 426 14.22 0.65 21.81
C VAL A 426 14.15 1.65 20.64
N ASN A 427 14.34 1.15 19.44
CA ASN A 427 14.34 1.94 18.21
C ASN A 427 12.99 2.62 17.96
N ILE A 428 11.86 1.99 18.33
CA ILE A 428 10.55 2.62 18.14
C ILE A 428 10.38 3.89 18.96
N ILE A 429 11.01 3.98 20.15
CA ILE A 429 10.97 5.18 20.99
C ILE A 429 11.79 6.30 20.35
N GLU A 430 12.96 5.99 19.78
CA GLU A 430 13.74 6.98 19.02
C GLU A 430 13.03 7.40 17.72
N TYR A 431 12.37 6.45 17.06
CA TYR A 431 11.64 6.69 15.80
C TYR A 431 10.39 7.55 16.00
N ALA A 432 9.53 7.20 16.95
CA ALA A 432 8.20 7.75 17.10
C ALA A 432 7.73 7.88 18.57
N GLY A 433 8.65 8.12 19.49
CA GLY A 433 8.32 8.43 20.88
C GLY A 433 7.57 9.78 21.01
N SER A 434 7.21 10.16 22.25
CA SER A 434 6.44 11.39 22.54
C SER A 434 7.09 12.67 21.98
N HIS A 435 8.40 12.68 21.82
CA HIS A 435 9.17 13.79 21.27
C HIS A 435 8.96 14.00 19.75
N ALA A 436 8.57 12.96 19.02
CA ALA A 436 8.37 13.00 17.57
C ALA A 436 6.91 13.26 17.19
N ARG A 437 5.97 13.00 18.09
CA ARG A 437 4.53 13.10 17.85
C ARG A 437 4.00 14.51 18.08
N GLN A 438 3.01 14.89 17.28
CA GLN A 438 2.34 16.20 17.38
C GLN A 438 1.30 16.22 18.50
N SER A 439 0.72 15.05 18.83
CA SER A 439 -0.28 14.90 19.89
C SER A 439 0.00 13.66 20.75
N ASP A 440 -0.52 13.66 21.97
CA ASP A 440 -0.52 12.46 22.81
C ASP A 440 -1.64 11.51 22.35
N LEU A 441 -1.26 10.37 21.79
CA LEU A 441 -2.19 9.34 21.27
C LEU A 441 -2.94 8.64 22.40
N PHE A 442 -2.48 8.73 23.63
CA PHE A 442 -3.01 7.99 24.80
C PHE A 442 -3.74 8.88 25.79
N ASN A 443 -4.00 10.15 25.45
CA ASN A 443 -4.65 11.09 26.38
C ASN A 443 -6.14 10.74 26.57
N VAL A 444 -6.57 10.76 27.86
CA VAL A 444 -7.92 10.41 28.33
C VAL A 444 -9.04 11.22 27.66
N GLU A 445 -8.80 12.49 27.31
CA GLU A 445 -9.80 13.32 26.64
C GLU A 445 -10.11 12.83 25.21
N ASN A 446 -9.11 12.32 24.52
CA ASN A 446 -9.29 11.71 23.20
C ASN A 446 -9.98 10.34 23.33
N ALA A 447 -9.62 9.53 24.31
CA ALA A 447 -10.24 8.23 24.56
C ALA A 447 -11.73 8.36 24.93
N VAL A 448 -12.13 9.32 25.75
CA VAL A 448 -13.56 9.57 26.10
C VAL A 448 -14.37 10.09 24.90
N LYS A 449 -13.79 10.91 24.04
CA LYS A 449 -14.42 11.32 22.78
C LYS A 449 -14.58 10.13 21.82
N ILE A 450 -13.61 9.27 21.77
CA ILE A 450 -13.61 8.04 20.99
C ILE A 450 -14.70 7.08 21.52
N THR A 451 -14.73 6.78 22.80
CA THR A 451 -15.70 5.85 23.40
C THR A 451 -17.15 6.29 23.23
N LYS A 452 -17.47 7.58 23.37
CA LYS A 452 -18.82 8.12 23.15
C LYS A 452 -19.30 8.11 21.70
N ARG A 453 -18.37 8.07 20.71
CA ARG A 453 -18.68 8.00 19.28
C ARG A 453 -18.86 6.56 18.77
N PHE A 454 -18.31 5.55 19.45
CA PHE A 454 -18.40 4.14 19.06
C PHE A 454 -19.80 3.52 19.19
N ILE A 455 -20.69 4.08 20.00
CA ILE A 455 -22.00 3.50 20.32
C ILE A 455 -23.03 3.61 19.17
N LYS A 456 -22.70 4.25 18.03
CA LYS A 456 -23.71 4.55 16.98
C LYS A 456 -23.40 4.13 15.54
N GLY A 457 -22.57 3.13 15.29
CA GLY A 457 -22.45 2.81 13.88
C GLY A 457 -21.54 1.67 13.53
N LEU A 458 -22.08 0.51 13.51
CA LEU A 458 -21.96 -0.63 12.62
C LEU A 458 -22.47 -1.86 13.39
N SER A 459 -23.70 -2.31 13.09
CA SER A 459 -24.34 -3.55 13.58
C SER A 459 -23.95 -4.04 14.98
N GLY A 460 -24.39 -3.38 16.03
CA GLY A 460 -24.92 -3.97 17.29
C GLY A 460 -24.03 -4.88 18.14
N VAL A 461 -22.77 -5.15 17.83
CA VAL A 461 -21.85 -5.94 18.66
C VAL A 461 -20.54 -5.17 18.78
N ASP A 462 -20.19 -4.77 20.02
CA ASP A 462 -18.88 -4.21 20.34
C ASP A 462 -17.80 -5.25 20.01
N ASN A 463 -17.11 -5.06 18.89
CA ASN A 463 -16.02 -5.95 18.52
C ASN A 463 -14.76 -5.51 19.28
N VAL A 464 -14.40 -6.28 20.30
CA VAL A 464 -13.24 -6.04 21.18
C VAL A 464 -11.93 -5.91 20.39
N TYR A 465 -11.86 -6.50 19.20
CA TYR A 465 -10.65 -6.58 18.38
C TYR A 465 -10.45 -5.39 17.43
N THR A 466 -11.39 -4.44 17.36
CA THR A 466 -11.36 -3.31 16.40
C THR A 466 -11.76 -1.98 17.05
N GLN A 467 -11.24 -1.70 18.24
CA GLN A 467 -11.54 -0.47 19.00
C GLN A 467 -10.67 0.71 18.60
N HIS A 468 -9.42 0.46 18.25
CA HIS A 468 -8.48 1.48 17.81
C HIS A 468 -8.92 2.09 16.46
N LYS A 469 -8.86 3.41 16.37
CA LYS A 469 -9.00 4.15 15.11
C LYS A 469 -7.68 4.85 14.79
N PRO A 470 -7.20 4.73 13.54
CA PRO A 470 -6.01 5.47 13.11
C PRO A 470 -6.17 6.97 13.37
N LEU A 471 -5.06 7.65 13.70
CA LEU A 471 -5.03 9.11 13.86
C LEU A 471 -5.54 9.83 12.60
N LEU A 472 -5.34 9.23 11.43
CA LEU A 472 -5.87 9.67 10.16
C LEU A 472 -7.39 9.89 10.19
N HIS A 473 -8.15 9.10 10.95
CA HIS A 473 -9.59 9.25 11.05
C HIS A 473 -9.99 10.60 11.62
N GLU A 474 -9.38 11.01 12.74
CA GLU A 474 -9.64 12.32 13.38
C GLU A 474 -9.18 13.46 12.48
N THR A 475 -7.99 13.33 11.89
CA THR A 475 -7.42 14.32 10.96
C THR A 475 -8.36 14.57 9.77
N LEU A 476 -8.89 13.52 9.17
CA LEU A 476 -9.82 13.64 8.04
C LEU A 476 -11.20 14.14 8.45
N GLU A 477 -11.72 13.72 9.61
CA GLU A 477 -12.97 14.28 10.14
C GLU A 477 -12.87 15.79 10.35
N ASP A 478 -11.77 16.27 10.93
CA ASP A 478 -11.56 17.69 11.15
C ASP A 478 -11.37 18.44 9.83
N LEU A 479 -10.69 17.84 8.86
CA LEU A 479 -10.53 18.41 7.52
C LEU A 479 -11.88 18.55 6.80
N VAL A 480 -12.70 17.50 6.76
CA VAL A 480 -14.04 17.51 6.13
C VAL A 480 -14.98 18.51 6.81
N LYS A 481 -14.88 18.66 8.13
CA LYS A 481 -15.64 19.64 8.92
C LYS A 481 -15.07 21.06 8.86
N GLY A 482 -13.95 21.29 8.15
CA GLY A 482 -13.29 22.61 8.05
C GLY A 482 -12.65 23.08 9.36
N ARG A 483 -12.25 22.16 10.23
CA ARG A 483 -11.68 22.43 11.56
C ARG A 483 -10.21 22.04 11.70
N LEU A 484 -9.58 21.59 10.60
CA LEU A 484 -8.17 21.23 10.61
C LEU A 484 -7.31 22.45 10.90
N ARG A 485 -6.56 22.43 12.00
CA ARG A 485 -5.82 23.57 12.54
C ARG A 485 -4.65 23.96 11.65
N ASP A 486 -4.59 25.23 11.22
CA ASP A 486 -3.54 25.71 10.30
C ASP A 486 -2.15 25.72 10.94
N HIS A 487 -2.03 25.90 12.25
CA HIS A 487 -0.73 25.86 12.93
C HIS A 487 -0.16 24.44 13.05
N LEU A 488 -1.01 23.39 13.02
CA LEU A 488 -0.58 22.00 13.02
C LEU A 488 -0.38 21.47 11.59
N TYR A 489 -1.10 22.03 10.64
CA TYR A 489 -1.03 21.65 9.22
C TYR A 489 -1.01 22.91 8.35
N PRO A 490 0.13 23.66 8.33
CA PRO A 490 0.23 24.90 7.57
C PRO A 490 0.14 24.66 6.06
N TYR A 491 -0.26 25.71 5.36
CA TYR A 491 -0.18 25.78 3.91
C TYR A 491 1.25 26.08 3.45
N LEU A 492 1.64 25.49 2.32
CA LEU A 492 2.84 25.87 1.60
C LEU A 492 2.46 26.89 0.51
N GLY A 493 3.17 28.04 0.48
CA GLY A 493 2.99 29.02 -0.61
C GLY A 493 1.76 29.91 -0.54
N GLY A 494 0.93 29.85 0.51
CA GLY A 494 -0.23 30.74 0.70
C GLY A 494 -1.52 30.02 1.08
N HIS A 495 -2.58 30.79 1.39
CA HIS A 495 -3.88 30.21 1.76
C HIS A 495 -4.64 29.73 0.54
N GLY A 496 -5.19 28.50 0.59
CA GLY A 496 -6.15 28.02 -0.39
C GLY A 496 -7.46 28.80 -0.31
N SER A 497 -7.97 29.29 -1.42
CA SER A 497 -9.28 29.90 -1.50
C SER A 497 -10.36 28.82 -1.70
N GLY A 498 -11.32 28.74 -0.78
CA GLY A 498 -12.49 27.86 -0.92
C GLY A 498 -12.35 26.49 -0.25
N ARG A 499 -13.46 25.73 -0.26
CA ARG A 499 -13.52 24.39 0.34
C ARG A 499 -12.99 23.36 -0.65
N GLN A 500 -11.88 22.70 -0.32
CA GLN A 500 -11.32 21.63 -1.13
C GLN A 500 -12.20 20.38 -1.02
N GLN A 501 -12.58 19.80 -2.16
CA GLN A 501 -13.41 18.60 -2.26
C GLN A 501 -12.60 17.35 -2.64
N ASP A 502 -11.56 17.53 -3.46
CA ASP A 502 -10.63 16.47 -3.84
C ASP A 502 -9.41 16.52 -2.93
N ILE A 503 -9.26 15.52 -2.08
CA ILE A 503 -8.22 15.47 -1.05
C ILE A 503 -7.30 14.29 -1.33
N ILE A 504 -6.03 14.57 -1.53
CA ILE A 504 -4.99 13.55 -1.63
C ILE A 504 -4.21 13.59 -0.31
N VAL A 505 -4.26 12.49 0.44
CA VAL A 505 -3.45 12.31 1.65
C VAL A 505 -2.26 11.47 1.30
N PHE A 506 -1.07 11.90 1.69
CA PHE A 506 0.15 11.12 1.50
C PHE A 506 0.88 10.94 2.84
N ILE A 507 1.14 9.67 3.21
CA ILE A 507 1.84 9.33 4.45
C ILE A 507 3.29 8.97 4.13
N VAL A 508 4.21 9.83 4.53
CA VAL A 508 5.64 9.56 4.49
C VAL A 508 5.98 8.51 5.55
N GLY A 509 6.66 7.44 5.15
CA GLY A 509 6.89 6.29 6.03
C GLY A 509 5.80 5.22 5.94
N GLY A 510 4.93 5.29 4.91
CA GLY A 510 3.98 4.24 4.53
C GLY A 510 2.58 4.37 5.12
N ALA A 511 1.60 3.98 4.34
CA ALA A 511 0.20 3.84 4.74
C ALA A 511 -0.10 2.41 5.22
N THR A 512 -1.32 2.16 5.70
CA THR A 512 -1.83 0.84 6.07
C THR A 512 -3.18 0.57 5.43
N TYR A 513 -3.61 -0.69 5.37
CA TYR A 513 -4.95 -1.03 4.89
C TYR A 513 -6.06 -0.57 5.85
N GLU A 514 -5.78 -0.40 7.15
CA GLU A 514 -6.73 0.16 8.11
C GLU A 514 -7.00 1.64 7.84
N GLU A 515 -5.97 2.38 7.44
CA GLU A 515 -6.14 3.76 6.99
C GLU A 515 -6.89 3.84 5.65
N SER A 516 -6.71 2.85 4.78
CA SER A 516 -7.51 2.72 3.54
C SER A 516 -8.99 2.45 3.85
N LEU A 517 -9.31 1.61 4.85
CA LEU A 517 -10.67 1.42 5.35
C LEU A 517 -11.25 2.74 5.90
N THR A 518 -10.45 3.49 6.65
CA THR A 518 -10.83 4.81 7.16
C THR A 518 -11.22 5.75 6.03
N VAL A 519 -10.41 5.85 4.99
CA VAL A 519 -10.69 6.68 3.80
C VAL A 519 -11.95 6.20 3.08
N HIS A 520 -12.10 4.89 2.89
CA HIS A 520 -13.31 4.30 2.30
C HIS A 520 -14.58 4.69 3.08
N SER A 521 -14.53 4.59 4.41
CA SER A 521 -15.67 4.91 5.27
C SER A 521 -16.03 6.40 5.23
N ILE A 522 -15.02 7.29 5.22
CA ILE A 522 -15.25 8.74 5.14
C ILE A 522 -15.80 9.13 3.78
N ASN A 523 -15.27 8.60 2.68
CA ASN A 523 -15.79 8.82 1.33
C ASN A 523 -17.26 8.39 1.21
N ARG A 524 -17.61 7.23 1.76
CA ARG A 524 -18.98 6.71 1.76
C ARG A 524 -19.95 7.61 2.54
N ASN A 525 -19.51 8.13 3.68
CA ASN A 525 -20.34 8.96 4.55
C ASN A 525 -20.39 10.44 4.14
N ASN A 526 -19.50 10.89 3.27
CA ASN A 526 -19.36 12.27 2.83
C ASN A 526 -19.26 12.36 1.30
N PRO A 527 -20.33 12.16 0.54
CA PRO A 527 -20.29 12.04 -0.93
C PRO A 527 -19.82 13.31 -1.65
N ASN A 528 -19.78 14.45 -0.97
CA ASN A 528 -19.24 15.71 -1.51
C ASN A 528 -17.71 15.79 -1.49
N PHE A 529 -17.05 14.84 -0.85
CA PHE A 529 -15.61 14.74 -0.79
C PHE A 529 -15.13 13.49 -1.50
N ASN A 530 -13.95 13.59 -2.05
CA ASN A 530 -13.32 12.49 -2.76
C ASN A 530 -11.87 12.39 -2.29
N ILE A 531 -11.64 11.50 -1.32
CA ILE A 531 -10.36 11.34 -0.63
C ILE A 531 -9.60 10.16 -1.23
N LEU A 532 -8.33 10.39 -1.56
CA LEU A 532 -7.37 9.42 -2.03
C LEU A 532 -6.23 9.30 -1.02
N LEU A 533 -5.85 8.10 -0.64
CA LEU A 533 -4.73 7.82 0.24
C LEU A 533 -3.52 7.34 -0.57
N GLY A 534 -2.35 7.85 -0.23
CA GLY A 534 -1.08 7.36 -0.73
C GLY A 534 -0.05 7.18 0.37
N GLY A 535 0.93 6.37 0.12
CA GLY A 535 2.07 6.18 1.00
C GLY A 535 3.33 5.80 0.25
N THR A 536 4.50 5.95 0.89
CA THR A 536 5.76 5.44 0.32
C THR A 536 5.68 3.94 0.08
N THR A 537 4.96 3.23 0.94
CA THR A 537 4.57 1.81 0.83
C THR A 537 3.21 1.58 1.49
N VAL A 538 2.68 0.36 1.44
CA VAL A 538 1.60 -0.10 2.32
C VAL A 538 2.21 -1.09 3.31
N HIS A 539 2.19 -0.76 4.59
CA HIS A 539 2.82 -1.56 5.64
C HIS A 539 1.93 -2.69 6.15
N ASN A 540 2.59 -3.81 6.45
CA ASN A 540 2.25 -4.74 7.52
C ASN A 540 3.24 -4.55 8.68
N SER A 541 3.05 -5.25 9.79
CA SER A 541 3.95 -5.14 10.95
C SER A 541 5.40 -5.45 10.61
N ALA A 542 5.66 -6.47 9.78
CA ALA A 542 7.02 -6.88 9.42
C ALA A 542 7.75 -5.79 8.61
N SER A 543 7.10 -5.20 7.62
CA SER A 543 7.67 -4.12 6.81
C SER A 543 7.83 -2.82 7.61
N PHE A 544 6.92 -2.56 8.55
CA PHE A 544 7.05 -1.41 9.46
C PHE A 544 8.23 -1.55 10.42
N LEU A 545 8.44 -2.74 11.01
CA LEU A 545 9.61 -3.02 11.83
C LEU A 545 10.92 -2.86 11.03
N GLN A 546 10.92 -3.20 9.75
CA GLN A 546 12.07 -2.98 8.86
C GLN A 546 12.33 -1.49 8.62
N GLU A 547 11.28 -0.68 8.42
CA GLU A 547 11.39 0.78 8.31
C GLU A 547 11.99 1.38 9.58
N VAL A 548 11.49 1.00 10.77
CA VAL A 548 11.99 1.46 12.07
C VAL A 548 13.47 1.11 12.24
N ASP A 549 13.87 -0.13 11.94
CA ASP A 549 15.25 -0.60 12.03
C ASP A 549 16.19 0.21 11.12
N GLN A 550 15.79 0.42 9.86
CA GLN A 550 16.59 1.17 8.89
C GLN A 550 16.68 2.66 9.25
N ALA A 551 15.55 3.26 9.65
CA ALA A 551 15.46 4.67 10.01
C ALA A 551 16.34 5.04 11.21
N THR A 552 16.54 4.10 12.13
CA THR A 552 17.24 4.34 13.39
C THR A 552 18.65 3.74 13.47
N LYS A 553 19.14 3.15 12.38
CA LYS A 553 20.38 2.35 12.33
C LYS A 553 21.60 3.05 12.95
N ASN A 554 21.77 4.34 12.71
CA ASN A 554 22.89 5.15 13.21
C ASN A 554 22.44 6.30 14.12
N VAL A 555 21.21 6.25 14.64
CA VAL A 555 20.68 7.30 15.50
C VAL A 555 21.15 7.10 16.94
N PRO A 556 21.74 8.13 17.58
CA PRO A 556 22.10 8.05 18.98
C PRO A 556 20.85 7.90 19.86
N ARG A 557 20.88 6.99 20.83
CA ARG A 557 19.80 6.76 21.79
C ARG A 557 19.74 7.93 22.79
N LYS A 558 18.90 8.93 22.51
CA LYS A 558 18.76 10.14 23.33
C LYS A 558 17.59 10.06 24.31
N HIS A 559 16.51 9.41 23.91
CA HIS A 559 15.23 9.43 24.62
C HIS A 559 14.98 8.19 25.50
N THR A 560 15.90 7.26 25.53
CA THR A 560 15.83 6.00 26.28
C THR A 560 16.78 5.99 27.48
N ARG A 561 16.77 7.06 28.30
CA ARG A 561 17.70 7.18 29.46
C ARG A 561 17.59 6.02 30.45
N THR A 562 16.40 5.51 30.69
CA THR A 562 16.12 4.34 31.53
C THR A 562 16.61 3.01 30.94
N ILE A 563 16.87 2.95 29.63
CA ILE A 563 17.18 1.73 28.89
C ILE A 563 18.67 1.70 28.44
N ARG A 564 19.45 2.74 28.82
CA ARG A 564 20.88 2.84 28.39
C ARG A 564 21.76 1.67 28.79
N ASN A 565 21.36 0.87 29.78
CA ASN A 565 22.13 -0.23 30.32
C ASN A 565 21.76 -1.60 29.72
N ILE A 566 20.86 -1.65 28.71
CA ILE A 566 20.54 -2.92 28.02
C ILE A 566 21.60 -3.15 26.94
N GLN A 567 22.52 -4.06 27.20
CA GLN A 567 23.41 -4.60 26.16
C GLN A 567 22.62 -5.60 25.33
N PHE A 568 22.64 -5.37 24.02
CA PHE A 568 22.16 -6.30 23.01
C PHE A 568 23.38 -6.94 22.37
N ASP A 569 23.88 -7.98 23.01
CA ASP A 569 24.97 -8.79 22.48
C ASP A 569 24.49 -9.66 21.33
#